data_b564bb71db1afdd29d1393192491abc7
#
_entry.id   b564bb71db1afdd29d1393192491abc7
#
_cell.length_a   1.000
_cell.length_b   1.000
_cell.length_c   1.000
_cell.angle_alpha   90.00
_cell.angle_beta   90.00
_cell.angle_gamma   90.00
#
_symmetry.space_group_name_H-M   'P 1'
#
loop_
_entity.id
_entity.type
_entity.pdbx_description
1 polymer ?
#
loop_
_entity_poly.entity_id
_entity_poly.type
_entity_poly.pdbx_seq_one_letter_code
_entity_poly.pdbx_strand_id
1 'polypeptide(L)'
;MYTNTLSFGHDEDVEALRELVRRFAQDRIAPIAAEIDRSNEFPAHLWAELGNLGLLGITADPEFGGSGMGYLAHVIAVEEISRASASVGLSYGAHSNLCVNQINRWATPAQKEKFLPPLCSGERVGALAMSEPGAGSDVVSLKLRAEKRNDRYVLNGTKMWITNGPDAETLVVYAKTDPERHARGITAFIVEKAFAGFSVAQKLDKLGMRGSNTGELVFDNVEVPFDNVLHEEGRGVEVLMSGLDYERTVLAGGPIGLMAACLDVAVPYVHERKQFGQAIGEFQLVQGKLADMYTTMTAARAYVYAVAAACDRGQTSRKDAAGCILFAAEKATQMTLDALQLLGGNGYINDYPTGRLLRDAKLYEIGAGTSEIRRWLIGREIMAEGV
;
A
#
# COMPACT_ATOMS: atom_id res chain seq x y z
N MET A 1 12.10 -2.32 20.91
CA MET A 1 11.39 -3.08 19.84
C MET A 1 11.36 -4.56 20.16
N TYR A 2 10.23 -5.20 19.93
CA TYR A 2 10.12 -6.66 20.03
C TYR A 2 10.90 -7.32 18.88
N THR A 3 11.77 -8.26 19.19
CA THR A 3 12.59 -8.95 18.18
C THR A 3 12.03 -10.37 17.97
N ASN A 4 11.60 -10.66 16.75
CA ASN A 4 11.24 -12.03 16.38
C ASN A 4 12.53 -12.84 16.17
N THR A 5 12.61 -14.00 16.81
CA THR A 5 13.77 -14.89 16.72
C THR A 5 13.65 -15.92 15.58
N LEU A 6 12.46 -16.06 14.98
CA LEU A 6 12.25 -16.97 13.85
C LEU A 6 12.87 -16.36 12.57
N SER A 7 13.86 -17.07 12.02
CA SER A 7 14.42 -16.76 10.70
C SER A 7 13.54 -17.35 9.60
N PHE A 8 13.33 -16.60 8.53
CA PHE A 8 12.63 -17.07 7.33
C PHE A 8 13.60 -17.52 6.22
N GLY A 9 14.91 -17.52 6.49
CA GLY A 9 15.92 -18.00 5.56
C GLY A 9 16.10 -17.14 4.31
N HIS A 10 15.90 -15.83 4.46
CA HIS A 10 16.17 -14.89 3.38
C HIS A 10 17.68 -14.79 3.11
N ASP A 11 18.04 -14.39 1.90
CA ASP A 11 19.43 -14.09 1.54
C ASP A 11 19.96 -12.85 2.29
N GLU A 12 21.30 -12.66 2.20
CA GLU A 12 22.00 -11.60 2.91
C GLU A 12 21.55 -10.20 2.44
N ASP A 13 21.22 -10.02 1.16
CA ASP A 13 20.81 -8.75 0.60
C ASP A 13 19.43 -8.31 1.12
N VAL A 14 18.50 -9.27 1.23
CA VAL A 14 17.15 -9.03 1.78
C VAL A 14 17.21 -8.72 3.28
N GLU A 15 18.06 -9.41 4.04
CA GLU A 15 18.23 -9.11 5.47
C GLU A 15 18.98 -7.78 5.69
N ALA A 16 19.95 -7.42 4.85
CA ALA A 16 20.61 -6.12 4.87
C ALA A 16 19.63 -4.99 4.55
N LEU A 17 18.75 -5.19 3.57
CA LEU A 17 17.68 -4.26 3.26
C LEU A 17 16.74 -4.08 4.46
N ARG A 18 16.29 -5.17 5.09
CA ARG A 18 15.44 -5.13 6.29
C ARG A 18 16.06 -4.25 7.37
N GLU A 19 17.33 -4.46 7.66
CA GLU A 19 18.01 -3.71 8.71
C GLU A 19 18.19 -2.22 8.33
N LEU A 20 18.48 -1.94 7.06
CA LEU A 20 18.56 -0.57 6.53
C LEU A 20 17.22 0.16 6.71
N VAL A 21 16.13 -0.45 6.23
CA VAL A 21 14.79 0.14 6.28
C VAL A 21 14.30 0.28 7.72
N ARG A 22 14.54 -0.72 8.57
CA ARG A 22 14.20 -0.67 9.99
C ARG A 22 14.88 0.51 10.69
N ARG A 23 16.19 0.67 10.50
CA ARG A 23 16.94 1.77 11.08
C ARG A 23 16.40 3.13 10.60
N PHE A 24 16.24 3.27 9.30
CA PHE A 24 15.66 4.48 8.72
C PHE A 24 14.27 4.78 9.31
N ALA A 25 13.38 3.79 9.36
CA ALA A 25 12.04 3.97 9.88
C ALA A 25 12.02 4.37 11.36
N GLN A 26 12.91 3.79 12.17
CA GLN A 26 13.04 4.12 13.60
C GLN A 26 13.66 5.50 13.85
N ASP A 27 14.63 5.89 13.04
CA ASP A 27 15.35 7.13 13.22
C ASP A 27 14.60 8.34 12.62
N ARG A 28 13.88 8.15 11.51
CA ARG A 28 13.29 9.22 10.72
C ARG A 28 11.76 9.30 10.76
N ILE A 29 11.08 8.17 10.92
CA ILE A 29 9.61 8.11 10.84
C ILE A 29 8.98 7.94 12.23
N ALA A 30 9.44 7.00 13.04
CA ALA A 30 8.85 6.72 14.34
C ALA A 30 8.76 7.95 15.26
N PRO A 31 9.79 8.83 15.35
CA PRO A 31 9.74 10.00 16.23
C PRO A 31 8.65 11.01 15.87
N ILE A 32 8.24 11.07 14.59
CA ILE A 32 7.24 12.02 14.10
C ILE A 32 5.88 11.38 13.82
N ALA A 33 5.72 10.07 14.04
CA ALA A 33 4.52 9.33 13.67
C ALA A 33 3.23 9.82 14.35
N ALA A 34 3.32 10.29 15.59
CA ALA A 34 2.17 10.88 16.30
C ALA A 34 1.78 12.24 15.69
N GLU A 35 2.75 13.05 15.28
CA GLU A 35 2.51 14.32 14.62
C GLU A 35 1.90 14.13 13.22
N ILE A 36 2.38 13.17 12.46
CA ILE A 36 1.82 12.77 11.16
C ILE A 36 0.32 12.44 11.29
N ASP A 37 -0.05 11.63 12.28
CA ASP A 37 -1.46 11.28 12.55
C ASP A 37 -2.27 12.52 12.95
N ARG A 38 -1.75 13.36 13.83
CA ARG A 38 -2.43 14.55 14.32
C ARG A 38 -2.66 15.60 13.25
N SER A 39 -1.62 15.91 12.47
CA SER A 39 -1.66 16.95 11.44
C SER A 39 -2.44 16.51 10.19
N ASN A 40 -2.58 15.19 9.95
CA ASN A 40 -3.09 14.63 8.69
C ASN A 40 -2.25 15.05 7.47
N GLU A 41 -0.93 15.20 7.64
CA GLU A 41 -0.01 15.62 6.58
C GLU A 41 1.11 14.60 6.37
N PHE A 42 1.44 14.33 5.11
CA PHE A 42 2.62 13.53 4.75
C PHE A 42 3.86 14.41 4.83
N PRO A 43 4.93 13.97 5.51
CA PRO A 43 6.19 14.73 5.56
C PRO A 43 6.92 14.66 4.21
N ALA A 44 6.78 15.69 3.38
CA ALA A 44 7.25 15.69 1.99
C ALA A 44 8.76 15.38 1.84
N HIS A 45 9.60 15.71 2.83
CA HIS A 45 11.04 15.41 2.81
C HIS A 45 11.34 13.91 2.78
N LEU A 46 10.41 13.06 3.24
CA LEU A 46 10.58 11.61 3.23
C LEU A 46 10.66 11.04 1.81
N TRP A 47 10.07 11.70 0.79
CA TRP A 47 10.17 11.22 -0.59
C TRP A 47 11.62 11.18 -1.07
N ALA A 48 12.36 12.28 -0.92
CA ALA A 48 13.77 12.33 -1.29
C ALA A 48 14.62 11.37 -0.44
N GLU A 49 14.34 11.24 0.87
CA GLU A 49 15.06 10.32 1.74
C GLU A 49 14.85 8.85 1.34
N LEU A 50 13.61 8.45 1.03
CA LEU A 50 13.28 7.11 0.53
C LEU A 50 13.90 6.84 -0.85
N GLY A 51 13.91 7.86 -1.72
CA GLY A 51 14.57 7.79 -3.03
C GLY A 51 16.09 7.58 -2.91
N ASN A 52 16.76 8.31 -2.02
CA ASN A 52 18.20 8.18 -1.75
C ASN A 52 18.58 6.78 -1.21
N LEU A 53 17.64 6.07 -0.60
CA LEU A 53 17.82 4.70 -0.15
C LEU A 53 17.48 3.66 -1.23
N GLY A 54 17.06 4.10 -2.44
CA GLY A 54 16.66 3.21 -3.54
C GLY A 54 15.32 2.51 -3.33
N LEU A 55 14.52 2.93 -2.32
CA LEU A 55 13.29 2.24 -1.94
C LEU A 55 12.12 2.53 -2.88
N LEU A 56 12.06 3.74 -3.48
CA LEU A 56 10.94 4.15 -4.32
C LEU A 56 10.87 3.38 -5.64
N GLY A 57 12.02 2.94 -6.16
CA GLY A 57 12.14 2.10 -7.35
C GLY A 57 12.53 0.64 -7.04
N ILE A 58 12.14 0.10 -5.90
CA ILE A 58 12.65 -1.20 -5.39
C ILE A 58 12.42 -2.37 -6.36
N THR A 59 11.35 -2.35 -7.17
CA THR A 59 11.03 -3.35 -8.19
C THR A 59 11.33 -2.89 -9.61
N ALA A 60 11.75 -1.64 -9.80
CA ALA A 60 12.04 -1.10 -11.12
C ALA A 60 13.46 -1.45 -11.59
N ASP A 61 13.64 -1.47 -12.90
CA ASP A 61 14.90 -1.86 -13.53
C ASP A 61 16.01 -0.85 -13.19
N PRO A 62 17.23 -1.31 -12.87
CA PRO A 62 18.36 -0.43 -12.50
C PRO A 62 18.73 0.61 -13.56
N GLU A 63 18.54 0.32 -14.84
CA GLU A 63 18.82 1.25 -15.94
C GLU A 63 17.97 2.53 -15.89
N PHE A 64 16.80 2.47 -15.19
CA PHE A 64 15.91 3.61 -14.99
C PHE A 64 15.94 4.15 -13.55
N GLY A 65 16.96 3.81 -12.77
CA GLY A 65 17.16 4.29 -11.40
C GLY A 65 16.48 3.45 -10.33
N GLY A 66 15.94 2.27 -10.69
CA GLY A 66 15.40 1.29 -9.74
C GLY A 66 16.48 0.47 -9.04
N SER A 67 16.09 -0.33 -8.06
CA SER A 67 16.98 -1.26 -7.33
C SER A 67 16.87 -2.72 -7.80
N GLY A 68 15.80 -3.09 -8.50
CA GLY A 68 15.61 -4.44 -9.06
C GLY A 68 15.56 -5.58 -8.02
N MET A 69 15.20 -5.30 -6.76
CA MET A 69 15.27 -6.27 -5.66
C MET A 69 14.07 -7.20 -5.56
N GLY A 70 12.98 -6.92 -6.27
CA GLY A 70 11.79 -7.78 -6.28
C GLY A 70 10.74 -7.49 -5.21
N TYR A 71 9.74 -8.37 -5.16
CA TYR A 71 8.53 -8.16 -4.35
C TYR A 71 8.68 -8.57 -2.89
N LEU A 72 9.50 -9.58 -2.58
CA LEU A 72 9.80 -9.94 -1.19
C LEU A 72 10.52 -8.80 -0.47
N ALA A 73 11.51 -8.21 -1.12
CA ALA A 73 12.20 -7.02 -0.62
C ALA A 73 11.22 -5.84 -0.45
N HIS A 74 10.30 -5.65 -1.38
CA HIS A 74 9.27 -4.61 -1.30
C HIS A 74 8.31 -4.82 -0.12
N VAL A 75 7.81 -6.05 0.09
CA VAL A 75 6.97 -6.39 1.26
C VAL A 75 7.69 -6.08 2.56
N ILE A 76 8.97 -6.45 2.67
CA ILE A 76 9.80 -6.19 3.85
C ILE A 76 9.97 -4.68 4.09
N ALA A 77 10.19 -3.91 3.03
CA ALA A 77 10.27 -2.45 3.14
C ALA A 77 8.94 -1.84 3.62
N VAL A 78 7.81 -2.27 3.06
CA VAL A 78 6.46 -1.83 3.52
C VAL A 78 6.23 -2.22 4.97
N GLU A 79 6.63 -3.43 5.39
CA GLU A 79 6.50 -3.88 6.78
C GLU A 79 7.27 -2.99 7.76
N GLU A 80 8.55 -2.77 7.54
CA GLU A 80 9.39 -2.01 8.47
C GLU A 80 9.01 -0.51 8.50
N ILE A 81 8.62 0.09 7.37
CA ILE A 81 8.09 1.46 7.32
C ILE A 81 6.75 1.53 8.07
N SER A 82 5.83 0.59 7.83
CA SER A 82 4.51 0.56 8.45
C SER A 82 4.56 0.29 9.95
N ARG A 83 5.59 -0.41 10.43
CA ARG A 83 5.87 -0.62 11.87
C ARG A 83 6.11 0.71 12.59
N ALA A 84 6.74 1.68 11.93
CA ALA A 84 6.93 3.03 12.46
C ALA A 84 5.69 3.92 12.21
N SER A 85 5.16 3.91 10.98
CA SER A 85 3.95 4.63 10.60
C SER A 85 3.26 3.96 9.41
N ALA A 86 2.08 3.38 9.64
CA ALA A 86 1.33 2.70 8.58
C ALA A 86 0.86 3.67 7.49
N SER A 87 0.61 4.93 7.81
CA SER A 87 0.25 5.95 6.82
C SER A 87 1.40 6.27 5.86
N VAL A 88 2.64 6.32 6.36
CA VAL A 88 3.84 6.48 5.52
C VAL A 88 4.04 5.23 4.66
N GLY A 89 3.88 4.02 5.24
CA GLY A 89 3.96 2.75 4.52
C GLY A 89 2.92 2.63 3.40
N LEU A 90 1.69 3.12 3.63
CA LEU A 90 0.63 3.15 2.61
C LEU A 90 0.99 4.08 1.44
N SER A 91 1.44 5.31 1.73
CA SER A 91 1.88 6.27 0.71
C SER A 91 3.09 5.76 -0.08
N TYR A 92 4.06 5.17 0.62
CA TYR A 92 5.21 4.52 0.00
C TYR A 92 4.78 3.40 -0.96
N GLY A 93 3.92 2.47 -0.52
CA GLY A 93 3.44 1.37 -1.36
C GLY A 93 2.59 1.84 -2.54
N ALA A 94 1.77 2.88 -2.38
CA ALA A 94 1.01 3.46 -3.49
C ALA A 94 1.92 4.09 -4.55
N HIS A 95 2.99 4.77 -4.14
CA HIS A 95 3.99 5.30 -5.05
C HIS A 95 4.77 4.19 -5.76
N SER A 96 5.47 3.35 -4.99
CA SER A 96 6.44 2.39 -5.49
C SER A 96 5.81 1.19 -6.21
N ASN A 97 4.64 0.73 -5.77
CA ASN A 97 3.97 -0.40 -6.40
C ASN A 97 2.88 0.01 -7.39
N LEU A 98 1.94 0.88 -6.98
CA LEU A 98 0.82 1.21 -7.85
C LEU A 98 1.19 2.10 -9.04
N CYS A 99 2.17 3.00 -8.89
CA CYS A 99 2.63 3.87 -9.96
C CYS A 99 3.91 3.34 -10.61
N VAL A 100 5.01 3.28 -9.86
CA VAL A 100 6.34 2.90 -10.40
C VAL A 100 6.33 1.51 -11.01
N ASN A 101 5.88 0.50 -10.27
CA ASN A 101 5.85 -0.88 -10.77
C ASN A 101 4.92 -1.05 -11.98
N GLN A 102 3.78 -0.34 -12.05
CA GLN A 102 2.89 -0.39 -13.20
C GLN A 102 3.56 0.20 -14.45
N ILE A 103 4.23 1.35 -14.32
CA ILE A 103 4.99 1.97 -15.40
C ILE A 103 6.14 1.03 -15.82
N ASN A 104 6.89 0.48 -14.86
CA ASN A 104 7.99 -0.43 -15.16
C ASN A 104 7.54 -1.67 -15.96
N ARG A 105 6.36 -2.21 -15.65
CA ARG A 105 5.87 -3.44 -16.30
C ARG A 105 5.23 -3.22 -17.66
N TRP A 106 4.60 -2.06 -17.90
CA TRP A 106 3.71 -1.87 -19.04
C TRP A 106 4.12 -0.73 -19.98
N ALA A 107 5.03 0.15 -19.56
CA ALA A 107 5.45 1.28 -20.36
C ALA A 107 6.42 0.89 -21.47
N THR A 108 6.41 1.66 -22.55
CA THR A 108 7.43 1.60 -23.58
C THR A 108 8.79 2.04 -23.04
N PRO A 109 9.93 1.69 -23.68
CA PRO A 109 11.25 2.16 -23.24
C PRO A 109 11.33 3.69 -23.11
N ALA A 110 10.75 4.44 -24.06
CA ALA A 110 10.72 5.91 -24.02
C ALA A 110 9.92 6.46 -22.84
N GLN A 111 8.78 5.82 -22.49
CA GLN A 111 8.00 6.18 -21.31
C GLN A 111 8.77 5.86 -20.02
N LYS A 112 9.43 4.70 -19.94
CA LYS A 112 10.26 4.32 -18.78
C LYS A 112 11.36 5.34 -18.56
N GLU A 113 12.11 5.70 -19.62
CA GLU A 113 13.19 6.69 -19.58
C GLU A 113 12.69 8.07 -19.11
N LYS A 114 11.48 8.47 -19.52
CA LYS A 114 10.87 9.75 -19.12
C LYS A 114 10.38 9.77 -17.68
N PHE A 115 9.70 8.70 -17.23
CA PHE A 115 8.89 8.75 -16.00
C PHE A 115 9.54 8.05 -14.81
N LEU A 116 10.32 6.96 -14.99
CA LEU A 116 10.87 6.21 -13.87
C LEU A 116 11.97 6.94 -13.10
N PRO A 117 12.98 7.58 -13.71
CA PRO A 117 14.05 8.20 -12.94
C PRO A 117 13.57 9.23 -11.90
N PRO A 118 12.71 10.22 -12.24
CA PRO A 118 12.24 11.18 -11.25
C PRO A 118 11.29 10.56 -10.20
N LEU A 119 10.60 9.46 -10.52
CA LEU A 119 9.82 8.71 -9.54
C LEU A 119 10.72 7.90 -8.60
N CYS A 120 11.73 7.22 -9.11
CA CYS A 120 12.65 6.41 -8.30
C CYS A 120 13.52 7.28 -7.36
N SER A 121 13.86 8.51 -7.77
CA SER A 121 14.60 9.46 -6.92
C SER A 121 13.74 10.15 -5.87
N GLY A 122 12.41 10.15 -6.01
CA GLY A 122 11.50 10.91 -5.17
C GLY A 122 11.39 12.40 -5.53
N GLU A 123 11.94 12.82 -6.67
CA GLU A 123 11.73 14.15 -7.23
C GLU A 123 10.25 14.35 -7.59
N ARG A 124 9.59 13.29 -8.08
CA ARG A 124 8.16 13.27 -8.37
C ARG A 124 7.45 12.19 -7.56
N VAL A 125 6.25 12.53 -7.10
CA VAL A 125 5.38 11.59 -6.39
C VAL A 125 4.45 10.90 -7.38
N GLY A 126 4.30 9.59 -7.22
CA GLY A 126 3.42 8.77 -8.05
C GLY A 126 2.12 8.38 -7.34
N ALA A 127 1.03 8.28 -8.12
CA ALA A 127 -0.25 7.76 -7.68
C ALA A 127 -0.92 6.88 -8.75
N LEU A 128 -1.92 6.11 -8.32
CA LEU A 128 -2.81 5.38 -9.23
C LEU A 128 -4.25 5.84 -9.02
N ALA A 129 -4.93 6.24 -10.08
CA ALA A 129 -6.29 6.78 -10.05
C ALA A 129 -7.26 5.84 -10.78
N MET A 130 -7.84 4.91 -10.02
CA MET A 130 -8.76 3.90 -10.53
C MET A 130 -10.20 4.14 -10.04
N SER A 131 -10.39 4.28 -8.73
CA SER A 131 -11.71 4.35 -8.08
C SER A 131 -12.44 5.67 -8.36
N GLU A 132 -13.78 5.61 -8.39
CA GLU A 132 -14.68 6.75 -8.54
C GLU A 132 -15.75 6.72 -7.44
N PRO A 133 -16.48 7.81 -7.17
CA PRO A 133 -17.55 7.82 -6.17
C PRO A 133 -18.58 6.71 -6.37
N GLY A 134 -18.87 6.34 -7.61
CA GLY A 134 -19.83 5.28 -7.98
C GLY A 134 -19.19 3.95 -8.40
N ALA A 135 -17.85 3.81 -8.34
CA ALA A 135 -17.13 2.61 -8.79
C ALA A 135 -15.92 2.32 -7.89
N GLY A 136 -16.18 1.69 -6.74
CA GLY A 136 -15.17 1.20 -5.80
C GLY A 136 -14.88 -0.28 -6.02
N SER A 137 -15.67 -1.18 -5.40
CA SER A 137 -15.52 -2.63 -5.58
C SER A 137 -15.76 -3.09 -7.03
N ASP A 138 -16.73 -2.49 -7.70
CA ASP A 138 -16.99 -2.67 -9.14
C ASP A 138 -16.21 -1.62 -9.96
N VAL A 139 -14.90 -1.74 -9.93
CA VAL A 139 -13.98 -0.75 -10.55
C VAL A 139 -14.12 -0.67 -12.07
N VAL A 140 -14.55 -1.75 -12.74
CA VAL A 140 -14.75 -1.75 -14.20
C VAL A 140 -15.99 -0.95 -14.65
N SER A 141 -16.87 -0.60 -13.72
CA SER A 141 -18.01 0.29 -13.95
C SER A 141 -17.65 1.79 -13.86
N LEU A 142 -16.36 2.11 -13.85
CA LEU A 142 -15.86 3.50 -13.90
C LEU A 142 -16.46 4.28 -15.08
N LYS A 143 -16.60 5.61 -14.91
CA LYS A 143 -17.27 6.52 -15.86
C LYS A 143 -16.38 7.63 -16.39
N LEU A 144 -15.17 7.85 -15.86
CA LEU A 144 -14.21 8.81 -16.40
C LEU A 144 -14.03 8.51 -17.89
N ARG A 145 -14.31 9.47 -18.76
CA ARG A 145 -14.23 9.35 -20.23
C ARG A 145 -12.90 9.84 -20.73
N ALA A 146 -12.42 9.21 -21.80
CA ALA A 146 -11.27 9.66 -22.58
C ALA A 146 -11.68 9.67 -24.06
N GLU A 147 -12.05 10.85 -24.59
CA GLU A 147 -12.45 11.02 -25.97
C GLU A 147 -11.24 11.29 -26.84
N LYS A 148 -11.12 10.54 -27.96
CA LYS A 148 -10.05 10.75 -28.93
C LYS A 148 -10.29 11.99 -29.76
N ARG A 149 -9.36 12.95 -29.74
CA ARG A 149 -9.41 14.18 -30.52
C ARG A 149 -8.06 14.50 -31.12
N ASN A 150 -7.99 14.54 -32.45
CA ASN A 150 -6.75 14.75 -33.20
C ASN A 150 -5.64 13.77 -32.77
N ASP A 151 -4.59 14.26 -32.13
CA ASP A 151 -3.38 13.56 -31.69
C ASP A 151 -3.35 13.28 -30.17
N ARG A 152 -4.52 13.41 -29.46
CA ARG A 152 -4.61 13.26 -28.01
C ARG A 152 -5.95 12.69 -27.56
N TYR A 153 -6.01 12.32 -26.29
CA TYR A 153 -7.25 12.04 -25.58
C TYR A 153 -7.66 13.21 -24.71
N VAL A 154 -8.94 13.47 -24.60
CA VAL A 154 -9.50 14.48 -23.69
C VAL A 154 -10.25 13.76 -22.58
N LEU A 155 -9.73 13.87 -21.36
CA LEU A 155 -10.27 13.21 -20.18
C LEU A 155 -11.26 14.12 -19.45
N ASN A 156 -12.44 13.56 -19.10
CA ASN A 156 -13.48 14.24 -18.34
C ASN A 156 -14.11 13.34 -17.30
N GLY A 157 -14.16 13.82 -16.04
CA GLY A 157 -14.77 13.12 -14.90
C GLY A 157 -13.98 13.28 -13.60
N THR A 158 -14.23 12.41 -12.64
CA THR A 158 -13.63 12.48 -11.30
C THR A 158 -13.09 11.13 -10.85
N LYS A 159 -12.08 11.17 -9.99
CA LYS A 159 -11.54 9.99 -9.26
C LYS A 159 -11.62 10.27 -7.77
N MET A 160 -11.88 9.22 -6.97
CA MET A 160 -12.10 9.34 -5.53
C MET A 160 -11.22 8.37 -4.74
N TRP A 161 -10.85 8.79 -3.54
CA TRP A 161 -10.00 8.03 -2.59
C TRP A 161 -8.60 7.73 -3.14
N ILE A 162 -8.02 8.66 -3.89
CA ILE A 162 -6.72 8.45 -4.54
C ILE A 162 -5.59 8.76 -3.54
N THR A 163 -4.93 7.72 -3.08
CA THR A 163 -3.73 7.81 -2.24
C THR A 163 -2.61 8.52 -3.00
N ASN A 164 -1.92 9.46 -2.34
CA ASN A 164 -0.97 10.40 -2.91
C ASN A 164 -1.55 11.34 -3.98
N GLY A 165 -2.83 11.23 -4.35
CA GLY A 165 -3.43 12.03 -5.41
C GLY A 165 -3.25 13.54 -5.26
N PRO A 166 -3.39 14.13 -4.05
CA PRO A 166 -3.14 15.55 -3.83
C PRO A 166 -1.68 15.98 -4.13
N ASP A 167 -0.73 15.10 -3.92
CA ASP A 167 0.71 15.40 -4.03
C ASP A 167 1.30 14.97 -5.37
N ALA A 168 0.71 13.94 -6.03
CA ALA A 168 1.28 13.26 -7.18
C ALA A 168 1.48 14.18 -8.38
N GLU A 169 2.70 14.17 -8.93
CA GLU A 169 3.03 14.79 -10.21
C GLU A 169 2.83 13.83 -11.40
N THR A 170 2.87 12.52 -11.16
CA THR A 170 2.68 11.48 -12.19
C THR A 170 1.63 10.48 -11.72
N LEU A 171 0.60 10.25 -12.52
CA LEU A 171 -0.51 9.38 -12.17
C LEU A 171 -0.74 8.31 -13.25
N VAL A 172 -0.96 7.07 -12.83
CA VAL A 172 -1.56 6.04 -13.69
C VAL A 172 -3.08 6.16 -13.56
N VAL A 173 -3.76 6.54 -14.65
CA VAL A 173 -5.20 6.84 -14.66
C VAL A 173 -5.92 5.88 -15.59
N TYR A 174 -7.04 5.31 -15.14
CA TYR A 174 -7.91 4.46 -15.96
C TYR A 174 -9.17 5.21 -16.38
N ALA A 175 -9.44 5.26 -17.70
CA ALA A 175 -10.59 5.95 -18.27
C ALA A 175 -11.23 5.13 -19.39
N LYS A 176 -12.51 5.39 -19.68
CA LYS A 176 -13.24 4.76 -20.80
C LYS A 176 -12.98 5.49 -22.11
N THR A 177 -12.32 4.79 -23.03
CA THR A 177 -12.16 5.23 -24.42
C THR A 177 -13.32 4.76 -25.30
N ASP A 178 -13.96 3.63 -24.94
CA ASP A 178 -15.13 3.10 -25.62
C ASP A 178 -16.16 2.56 -24.60
N PRO A 179 -17.21 3.34 -24.27
CA PRO A 179 -18.23 2.93 -23.30
C PRO A 179 -19.00 1.66 -23.69
N GLU A 180 -19.18 1.38 -24.99
CA GLU A 180 -19.97 0.24 -25.48
C GLU A 180 -19.24 -1.10 -25.30
N ARG A 181 -17.91 -1.07 -25.20
CA ARG A 181 -17.09 -2.27 -25.02
C ARG A 181 -16.88 -2.66 -23.55
N HIS A 182 -17.60 -2.04 -22.60
CA HIS A 182 -17.53 -2.33 -21.16
C HIS A 182 -16.08 -2.37 -20.62
N ALA A 183 -15.62 -3.52 -20.09
CA ALA A 183 -14.26 -3.71 -19.58
C ALA A 183 -13.17 -3.54 -20.65
N ARG A 184 -13.46 -3.97 -21.89
CA ARG A 184 -12.52 -3.83 -23.03
C ARG A 184 -12.48 -2.42 -23.63
N GLY A 185 -13.28 -1.51 -23.12
CA GLY A 185 -13.26 -0.09 -23.48
C GLY A 185 -12.50 0.79 -22.50
N ILE A 186 -11.77 0.20 -21.54
CA ILE A 186 -10.96 0.92 -20.56
C ILE A 186 -9.51 0.97 -21.02
N THR A 187 -8.91 2.14 -20.98
CA THR A 187 -7.50 2.41 -21.31
C THR A 187 -6.77 2.96 -20.09
N ALA A 188 -5.51 2.60 -19.92
CA ALA A 188 -4.63 3.16 -18.91
C ALA A 188 -3.78 4.31 -19.51
N PHE A 189 -3.61 5.39 -18.76
CA PHE A 189 -2.88 6.58 -19.17
C PHE A 189 -1.86 6.98 -18.12
N ILE A 190 -0.72 7.52 -18.54
CA ILE A 190 0.18 8.28 -17.67
C ILE A 190 -0.21 9.74 -17.76
N VAL A 191 -0.76 10.30 -16.69
CA VAL A 191 -1.20 11.70 -16.60
C VAL A 191 -0.23 12.48 -15.74
N GLU A 192 0.21 13.64 -16.21
CA GLU A 192 1.06 14.56 -15.45
C GLU A 192 0.18 15.66 -14.81
N LYS A 193 0.45 16.00 -13.56
CA LYS A 193 -0.28 17.05 -12.80
C LYS A 193 -0.29 18.40 -13.54
N ALA A 194 0.74 18.67 -14.33
CA ALA A 194 0.87 19.90 -15.09
C ALA A 194 -0.09 20.01 -16.29
N PHE A 195 -0.81 18.95 -16.65
CA PHE A 195 -1.79 19.02 -17.74
C PHE A 195 -2.95 19.94 -17.37
N ALA A 196 -3.27 20.90 -18.26
CA ALA A 196 -4.34 21.85 -18.04
C ALA A 196 -5.68 21.11 -17.82
N GLY A 197 -6.48 21.59 -16.88
CA GLY A 197 -7.77 20.98 -16.53
C GLY A 197 -7.70 19.88 -15.46
N PHE A 198 -6.50 19.43 -15.08
CA PHE A 198 -6.33 18.56 -13.91
C PHE A 198 -6.34 19.38 -12.62
N SER A 199 -7.10 18.95 -11.63
CA SER A 199 -7.13 19.57 -10.30
C SER A 199 -7.46 18.59 -9.18
N VAL A 200 -7.14 19.00 -7.95
CA VAL A 200 -7.51 18.30 -6.71
C VAL A 200 -8.72 19.04 -6.14
N ALA A 201 -9.87 18.36 -6.09
CA ALA A 201 -11.09 18.98 -5.54
C ALA A 201 -11.03 19.09 -4.01
N GLN A 202 -10.52 18.04 -3.35
CA GLN A 202 -10.37 18.03 -1.90
C GLN A 202 -9.36 16.98 -1.45
N LYS A 203 -8.71 17.25 -0.32
CA LYS A 203 -8.00 16.26 0.50
C LYS A 203 -8.97 15.74 1.54
N LEU A 204 -9.04 14.42 1.68
CA LEU A 204 -10.01 13.76 2.55
C LEU A 204 -9.50 13.70 4.01
N ASP A 205 -10.38 14.03 4.97
CA ASP A 205 -10.17 13.74 6.38
C ASP A 205 -10.63 12.30 6.68
N LYS A 206 -9.69 11.47 7.15
CA LYS A 206 -9.88 10.02 7.29
C LYS A 206 -9.88 9.59 8.74
N LEU A 207 -10.51 8.43 9.01
CA LEU A 207 -10.50 7.78 10.33
C LEU A 207 -9.06 7.44 10.78
N GLY A 208 -8.31 6.79 9.90
CA GLY A 208 -6.91 6.37 10.06
C GLY A 208 -6.09 6.68 8.82
N MET A 209 -4.84 6.21 8.77
CA MET A 209 -3.90 6.52 7.69
C MET A 209 -3.80 8.02 7.43
N ARG A 210 -3.89 8.82 8.49
CA ARG A 210 -4.10 10.28 8.39
C ARG A 210 -2.96 11.00 7.68
N GLY A 211 -1.73 10.56 7.89
CA GLY A 211 -0.56 11.09 7.19
C GLY A 211 -0.40 10.62 5.74
N SER A 212 -1.31 9.79 5.20
CA SER A 212 -1.31 9.41 3.80
C SER A 212 -2.28 10.30 3.04
N ASN A 213 -1.78 11.32 2.33
CA ASN A 213 -2.61 12.29 1.62
C ASN A 213 -3.47 11.58 0.56
N THR A 214 -4.79 11.67 0.73
CA THR A 214 -5.76 10.97 -0.11
C THR A 214 -6.80 11.98 -0.56
N GLY A 215 -7.16 11.99 -1.84
CA GLY A 215 -8.02 13.05 -2.36
C GLY A 215 -9.00 12.62 -3.43
N GLU A 216 -9.82 13.59 -3.79
CA GLU A 216 -10.67 13.60 -4.96
C GLU A 216 -9.97 14.38 -6.07
N LEU A 217 -9.89 13.77 -7.26
CA LEU A 217 -9.24 14.35 -8.45
C LEU A 217 -10.29 14.67 -9.51
N VAL A 218 -10.15 15.83 -10.14
CA VAL A 218 -11.04 16.29 -11.21
C VAL A 218 -10.27 16.43 -12.51
N PHE A 219 -10.87 15.93 -13.56
CA PHE A 219 -10.40 16.02 -14.94
C PHE A 219 -11.45 16.80 -15.73
N ASP A 220 -11.12 18.04 -16.11
CA ASP A 220 -11.97 18.92 -16.90
C ASP A 220 -11.26 19.26 -18.21
N ASN A 221 -11.61 18.51 -19.26
CA ASN A 221 -10.98 18.62 -20.58
C ASN A 221 -9.46 18.46 -20.54
N VAL A 222 -8.95 17.51 -19.72
CA VAL A 222 -7.52 17.23 -19.61
C VAL A 222 -7.02 16.58 -20.90
N GLU A 223 -6.15 17.26 -21.62
CA GLU A 223 -5.55 16.77 -22.85
C GLU A 223 -4.33 15.89 -22.57
N VAL A 224 -4.42 14.61 -22.93
CA VAL A 224 -3.37 13.61 -22.75
C VAL A 224 -2.86 13.15 -24.11
N PRO A 225 -1.55 13.31 -24.42
CA PRO A 225 -0.96 12.85 -25.68
C PRO A 225 -1.13 11.33 -25.88
N PHE A 226 -1.17 10.87 -27.14
CA PHE A 226 -1.21 9.44 -27.43
C PHE A 226 -0.01 8.66 -26.88
N ASP A 227 1.16 9.31 -26.85
CA ASP A 227 2.38 8.74 -26.29
C ASP A 227 2.31 8.49 -24.75
N ASN A 228 1.28 8.98 -24.09
CA ASN A 228 1.02 8.72 -22.67
C ASN A 228 0.02 7.58 -22.42
N VAL A 229 -0.43 6.86 -23.47
CA VAL A 229 -1.17 5.61 -23.29
C VAL A 229 -0.24 4.56 -22.71
N LEU A 230 -0.60 4.00 -21.57
CA LEU A 230 0.16 2.93 -20.94
C LEU A 230 -0.33 1.59 -21.49
N HIS A 231 0.54 0.84 -22.17
CA HIS A 231 0.26 -0.36 -22.93
C HIS A 231 -0.51 -0.05 -24.23
N GLU A 232 -1.77 -0.50 -24.38
CA GLU A 232 -2.58 -0.35 -25.59
C GLU A 232 -3.98 0.18 -25.27
N GLU A 233 -4.59 0.89 -26.25
CA GLU A 233 -5.96 1.35 -26.15
C GLU A 233 -6.94 0.16 -25.96
N GLY A 234 -7.84 0.28 -25.00
CA GLY A 234 -8.83 -0.76 -24.67
C GLY A 234 -8.31 -1.92 -23.84
N ARG A 235 -7.02 -1.93 -23.48
CA ARG A 235 -6.39 -2.98 -22.64
C ARG A 235 -6.07 -2.53 -21.24
N GLY A 236 -6.62 -1.41 -20.78
CA GLY A 236 -6.38 -0.88 -19.44
C GLY A 236 -6.77 -1.84 -18.31
N VAL A 237 -7.80 -2.67 -18.48
CA VAL A 237 -8.19 -3.68 -17.49
C VAL A 237 -7.12 -4.75 -17.30
N GLU A 238 -6.37 -5.09 -18.35
CA GLU A 238 -5.26 -6.04 -18.27
C GLU A 238 -4.11 -5.48 -17.42
N VAL A 239 -3.76 -4.21 -17.66
CA VAL A 239 -2.80 -3.46 -16.83
C VAL A 239 -3.27 -3.44 -15.38
N LEU A 240 -4.53 -3.05 -15.13
CA LEU A 240 -5.12 -2.94 -13.81
C LEU A 240 -5.11 -4.26 -13.05
N MET A 241 -5.70 -5.31 -13.63
CA MET A 241 -5.91 -6.59 -12.94
C MET A 241 -4.58 -7.29 -12.63
N SER A 242 -3.62 -7.26 -13.56
CA SER A 242 -2.28 -7.79 -13.31
C SER A 242 -1.56 -7.03 -12.20
N GLY A 243 -1.80 -5.72 -12.08
CA GLY A 243 -1.22 -4.90 -11.02
C GLY A 243 -1.80 -5.20 -9.64
N LEU A 244 -3.10 -5.47 -9.57
CA LEU A 244 -3.78 -5.74 -8.29
C LEU A 244 -3.25 -6.98 -7.56
N ASP A 245 -2.75 -7.98 -8.28
CA ASP A 245 -2.21 -9.19 -7.64
C ASP A 245 -0.87 -8.88 -6.95
N TYR A 246 -0.02 -8.06 -7.56
CA TYR A 246 1.21 -7.56 -6.90
C TYR A 246 0.90 -6.56 -5.79
N GLU A 247 -0.09 -5.65 -6.00
CA GLU A 247 -0.53 -4.70 -4.99
C GLU A 247 -0.97 -5.38 -3.70
N ARG A 248 -1.84 -6.38 -3.80
CA ARG A 248 -2.35 -7.11 -2.65
C ARG A 248 -1.23 -7.75 -1.85
N THR A 249 -0.25 -8.34 -2.54
CA THR A 249 0.91 -8.97 -1.92
C THR A 249 1.78 -7.94 -1.21
N VAL A 250 2.15 -6.85 -1.89
CA VAL A 250 3.01 -5.80 -1.33
C VAL A 250 2.32 -5.08 -0.19
N LEU A 251 1.04 -4.71 -0.36
CA LEU A 251 0.25 -4.03 0.66
C LEU A 251 0.07 -4.87 1.93
N ALA A 252 0.12 -6.21 1.82
CA ALA A 252 0.04 -7.11 2.98
C ALA A 252 1.23 -6.96 3.96
N GLY A 253 2.33 -6.36 3.56
CA GLY A 253 3.42 -5.95 4.46
C GLY A 253 2.98 -4.94 5.52
N GLY A 254 2.04 -4.04 5.18
CA GLY A 254 1.53 -3.04 6.11
C GLY A 254 0.86 -3.61 7.36
N PRO A 255 -0.13 -4.50 7.25
CA PRO A 255 -0.72 -5.20 8.39
C PRO A 255 0.30 -5.94 9.25
N ILE A 256 1.34 -6.55 8.65
CA ILE A 256 2.40 -7.21 9.42
C ILE A 256 3.19 -6.18 10.23
N GLY A 257 3.53 -5.04 9.64
CA GLY A 257 4.18 -3.92 10.33
C GLY A 257 3.35 -3.42 11.51
N LEU A 258 2.03 -3.27 11.34
CA LEU A 258 1.11 -2.91 12.44
C LEU A 258 1.08 -3.95 13.56
N MET A 259 1.05 -5.24 13.22
CA MET A 259 1.13 -6.31 14.21
C MET A 259 2.45 -6.27 15.00
N ALA A 260 3.55 -6.01 14.32
CA ALA A 260 4.85 -5.84 14.99
C ALA A 260 4.85 -4.60 15.92
N ALA A 261 4.29 -3.48 15.49
CA ALA A 261 4.12 -2.28 16.30
C ALA A 261 3.26 -2.54 17.56
N CYS A 262 2.23 -3.37 17.46
CA CYS A 262 1.42 -3.78 18.61
C CYS A 262 2.26 -4.49 19.67
N LEU A 263 3.14 -5.40 19.28
CA LEU A 263 4.07 -6.08 20.20
C LEU A 263 5.12 -5.12 20.77
N ASP A 264 5.62 -4.18 19.96
CA ASP A 264 6.55 -3.15 20.43
C ASP A 264 5.99 -2.30 21.57
N VAL A 265 4.69 -2.07 21.57
CA VAL A 265 4.01 -1.29 22.61
C VAL A 265 3.56 -2.18 23.77
N ALA A 266 2.94 -3.31 23.47
CA ALA A 266 2.31 -4.16 24.50
C ALA A 266 3.33 -4.88 25.38
N VAL A 267 4.42 -5.43 24.79
CA VAL A 267 5.38 -6.25 25.56
C VAL A 267 6.09 -5.45 26.65
N PRO A 268 6.72 -4.29 26.38
CA PRO A 268 7.32 -3.49 27.46
C PRO A 268 6.28 -3.07 28.52
N TYR A 269 5.09 -2.65 28.08
CA TYR A 269 4.04 -2.19 28.98
C TYR A 269 3.62 -3.25 29.99
N VAL A 270 3.38 -4.51 29.55
CA VAL A 270 2.94 -5.57 30.48
C VAL A 270 4.03 -6.02 31.44
N HIS A 271 5.32 -5.79 31.12
CA HIS A 271 6.44 -6.01 32.01
C HIS A 271 6.56 -4.92 33.09
N GLU A 272 6.26 -3.67 32.75
CA GLU A 272 6.43 -2.54 33.64
C GLU A 272 5.20 -2.27 34.52
N ARG A 273 3.99 -2.40 33.94
CA ARG A 273 2.73 -2.12 34.60
C ARG A 273 2.43 -3.16 35.69
N LYS A 274 2.24 -2.70 36.92
CA LYS A 274 1.91 -3.56 38.07
C LYS A 274 0.48 -3.37 38.52
N GLN A 275 -0.23 -4.46 38.81
CA GLN A 275 -1.50 -4.51 39.50
C GLN A 275 -1.52 -5.77 40.39
N PHE A 276 -2.30 -5.72 41.46
CA PHE A 276 -2.38 -6.83 42.44
C PHE A 276 -1.01 -7.28 42.96
N GLY A 277 -0.05 -6.37 43.06
CA GLY A 277 1.29 -6.60 43.61
C GLY A 277 2.33 -7.15 42.67
N GLN A 278 2.01 -7.42 41.40
CA GLN A 278 2.91 -8.00 40.40
C GLN A 278 2.77 -7.35 39.02
N ALA A 279 3.71 -7.60 38.10
CA ALA A 279 3.61 -7.16 36.73
C ALA A 279 2.40 -7.82 36.06
N ILE A 280 1.65 -7.07 35.22
CA ILE A 280 0.45 -7.63 34.59
C ILE A 280 0.81 -8.74 33.60
N GLY A 281 2.02 -8.77 33.06
CA GLY A 281 2.56 -9.86 32.23
C GLY A 281 2.71 -11.19 32.94
N GLU A 282 2.62 -11.22 34.28
CA GLU A 282 2.63 -12.47 35.05
C GLU A 282 1.26 -13.15 35.13
N PHE A 283 0.18 -12.48 34.73
CA PHE A 283 -1.14 -13.09 34.69
C PHE A 283 -1.34 -13.96 33.44
N GLN A 284 -1.86 -15.18 33.63
CA GLN A 284 -2.01 -16.17 32.56
C GLN A 284 -2.89 -15.66 31.40
N LEU A 285 -3.94 -14.87 31.67
CA LEU A 285 -4.78 -14.30 30.62
C LEU A 285 -4.05 -13.26 29.75
N VAL A 286 -3.09 -12.53 30.32
CA VAL A 286 -2.20 -11.61 29.59
C VAL A 286 -1.20 -12.40 28.75
N GLN A 287 -0.59 -13.43 29.34
CA GLN A 287 0.34 -14.33 28.63
C GLN A 287 -0.34 -15.04 27.46
N GLY A 288 -1.59 -15.53 27.66
CA GLY A 288 -2.38 -16.15 26.58
C GLY A 288 -2.60 -15.17 25.42
N LYS A 289 -2.98 -13.92 25.71
CA LYS A 289 -3.18 -12.90 24.69
C LYS A 289 -1.86 -12.58 23.92
N LEU A 290 -0.72 -12.47 24.61
CA LEU A 290 0.59 -12.27 23.95
C LEU A 290 0.97 -13.47 23.06
N ALA A 291 0.65 -14.70 23.50
CA ALA A 291 0.88 -15.90 22.69
C ALA A 291 0.06 -15.91 21.40
N ASP A 292 -1.21 -15.51 21.48
CA ASP A 292 -2.09 -15.38 20.31
C ASP A 292 -1.58 -14.28 19.36
N MET A 293 -1.15 -13.13 19.88
CA MET A 293 -0.57 -12.04 19.09
C MET A 293 0.70 -12.49 18.34
N TYR A 294 1.62 -13.13 19.04
CA TYR A 294 2.86 -13.66 18.44
C TYR A 294 2.60 -14.68 17.35
N THR A 295 1.76 -15.66 17.64
CA THR A 295 1.45 -16.76 16.70
C THR A 295 0.75 -16.22 15.46
N THR A 296 -0.20 -15.32 15.64
CA THR A 296 -0.94 -14.66 14.55
C THR A 296 -0.02 -13.86 13.63
N MET A 297 0.84 -13.02 14.19
CA MET A 297 1.81 -12.23 13.41
C MET A 297 2.77 -13.13 12.64
N THR A 298 3.31 -14.16 13.29
CA THR A 298 4.27 -15.07 12.67
C THR A 298 3.66 -15.87 11.53
N ALA A 299 2.42 -16.35 11.69
CA ALA A 299 1.68 -17.06 10.64
C ALA A 299 1.35 -16.12 9.46
N ALA A 300 0.91 -14.88 9.73
CA ALA A 300 0.65 -13.89 8.69
C ALA A 300 1.92 -13.56 7.89
N ARG A 301 3.03 -13.34 8.59
CA ARG A 301 4.33 -13.06 7.97
C ARG A 301 4.79 -14.21 7.08
N ALA A 302 4.72 -15.45 7.54
CA ALA A 302 5.08 -16.62 6.77
C ALA A 302 4.26 -16.73 5.47
N TYR A 303 2.95 -16.53 5.56
CA TYR A 303 2.08 -16.57 4.39
C TYR A 303 2.40 -15.45 3.38
N VAL A 304 2.50 -14.22 3.85
CA VAL A 304 2.79 -13.06 2.98
C VAL A 304 4.16 -13.21 2.30
N TYR A 305 5.19 -13.63 3.03
CA TYR A 305 6.52 -13.81 2.45
C TYR A 305 6.56 -14.95 1.42
N ALA A 306 5.83 -16.05 1.67
CA ALA A 306 5.73 -17.14 0.70
C ALA A 306 5.09 -16.66 -0.62
N VAL A 307 4.02 -15.83 -0.54
CA VAL A 307 3.36 -15.25 -1.72
C VAL A 307 4.28 -14.23 -2.41
N ALA A 308 4.98 -13.39 -1.66
CA ALA A 308 5.92 -12.42 -2.21
C ALA A 308 7.08 -13.09 -2.97
N ALA A 309 7.67 -14.15 -2.38
CA ALA A 309 8.68 -14.95 -3.05
C ALA A 309 8.14 -15.68 -4.29
N ALA A 310 6.85 -16.05 -4.32
CA ALA A 310 6.21 -16.58 -5.52
C ALA A 310 6.06 -15.51 -6.61
N CYS A 311 5.76 -14.25 -6.22
CA CYS A 311 5.77 -13.12 -7.15
C CYS A 311 7.14 -12.94 -7.83
N ASP A 312 8.23 -13.04 -7.08
CA ASP A 312 9.59 -12.93 -7.62
C ASP A 312 9.92 -14.02 -8.65
N ARG A 313 9.32 -15.19 -8.51
CA ARG A 313 9.45 -16.29 -9.48
C ARG A 313 8.43 -16.23 -10.64
N GLY A 314 7.61 -15.18 -10.72
CA GLY A 314 6.53 -15.10 -11.71
C GLY A 314 5.40 -16.12 -11.50
N GLN A 315 5.25 -16.66 -10.30
CA GLN A 315 4.28 -17.70 -9.94
C GLN A 315 3.11 -17.16 -9.11
N THR A 316 2.82 -15.86 -9.22
CA THR A 316 1.72 -15.24 -8.50
C THR A 316 0.38 -15.81 -8.94
N SER A 317 -0.45 -16.19 -7.98
CA SER A 317 -1.85 -16.51 -8.23
C SER A 317 -2.75 -15.44 -7.60
N ARG A 318 -3.87 -15.18 -8.27
CA ARG A 318 -4.85 -14.20 -7.80
C ARG A 318 -5.44 -14.56 -6.44
N LYS A 319 -5.70 -15.87 -6.21
CA LYS A 319 -6.23 -16.38 -4.93
C LYS A 319 -5.22 -16.23 -3.81
N ASP A 320 -3.92 -16.49 -4.05
CA ASP A 320 -2.89 -16.39 -3.01
C ASP A 320 -2.62 -14.93 -2.64
N ALA A 321 -2.54 -14.03 -3.63
CA ALA A 321 -2.41 -12.60 -3.41
C ALA A 321 -3.61 -12.02 -2.61
N ALA A 322 -4.83 -12.45 -2.94
CA ALA A 322 -6.03 -12.05 -2.18
C ALA A 322 -6.05 -12.68 -0.79
N GLY A 323 -5.62 -13.95 -0.64
CA GLY A 323 -5.62 -14.70 0.61
C GLY A 323 -4.65 -14.14 1.63
N CYS A 324 -3.43 -13.82 1.23
CA CYS A 324 -2.41 -13.31 2.15
C CYS A 324 -2.81 -11.95 2.75
N ILE A 325 -3.32 -11.00 1.95
CA ILE A 325 -3.80 -9.72 2.48
C ILE A 325 -5.11 -9.86 3.26
N LEU A 326 -6.03 -10.74 2.85
CA LEU A 326 -7.26 -11.00 3.60
C LEU A 326 -6.93 -11.43 5.03
N PHE A 327 -6.05 -12.43 5.17
CA PHE A 327 -5.65 -12.94 6.48
C PHE A 327 -4.92 -11.86 7.29
N ALA A 328 -3.90 -11.22 6.71
CA ALA A 328 -3.08 -10.24 7.41
C ALA A 328 -3.91 -9.02 7.87
N ALA A 329 -4.81 -8.49 7.02
CA ALA A 329 -5.64 -7.33 7.34
C ALA A 329 -6.59 -7.56 8.50
N GLU A 330 -7.38 -8.65 8.46
CA GLU A 330 -8.33 -8.96 9.53
C GLU A 330 -7.62 -9.28 10.86
N LYS A 331 -6.49 -10.00 10.77
CA LYS A 331 -5.70 -10.32 11.96
C LYS A 331 -4.99 -9.12 12.55
N ALA A 332 -4.55 -8.17 11.73
CA ALA A 332 -4.00 -6.91 12.24
C ALA A 332 -5.05 -6.09 13.02
N THR A 333 -6.26 -5.95 12.50
CA THR A 333 -7.35 -5.25 13.22
C THR A 333 -7.64 -5.94 14.56
N GLN A 334 -7.75 -7.27 14.60
CA GLN A 334 -7.95 -8.00 15.85
C GLN A 334 -6.78 -7.77 16.83
N MET A 335 -5.55 -7.84 16.34
CA MET A 335 -4.36 -7.70 17.17
C MET A 335 -4.19 -6.27 17.72
N THR A 336 -4.62 -5.24 16.97
CA THR A 336 -4.62 -3.85 17.48
C THR A 336 -5.63 -3.66 18.61
N LEU A 337 -6.81 -4.32 18.54
CA LEU A 337 -7.77 -4.37 19.65
C LEU A 337 -7.18 -5.07 20.89
N ASP A 338 -6.44 -6.15 20.68
CA ASP A 338 -5.76 -6.87 21.77
C ASP A 338 -4.67 -6.02 22.43
N ALA A 339 -3.86 -5.32 21.63
CA ALA A 339 -2.84 -4.39 22.15
C ALA A 339 -3.48 -3.25 22.97
N LEU A 340 -4.55 -2.64 22.46
CA LEU A 340 -5.32 -1.62 23.16
C LEU A 340 -5.86 -2.16 24.49
N GLN A 341 -6.44 -3.35 24.48
CA GLN A 341 -7.00 -4.01 25.66
C GLN A 341 -5.93 -4.32 26.72
N LEU A 342 -4.73 -4.76 26.29
CA LEU A 342 -3.61 -5.02 27.20
C LEU A 342 -3.14 -3.77 27.96
N LEU A 343 -3.21 -2.61 27.34
CA LEU A 343 -2.88 -1.34 27.97
C LEU A 343 -3.99 -0.81 28.89
N GLY A 344 -5.19 -1.35 28.81
CA GLY A 344 -6.36 -0.92 29.60
C GLY A 344 -6.69 0.56 29.36
N GLY A 345 -6.90 1.35 30.42
CA GLY A 345 -7.20 2.78 30.29
C GLY A 345 -6.14 3.57 29.52
N ASN A 346 -4.87 3.20 29.65
CA ASN A 346 -3.78 3.83 28.89
C ASN A 346 -3.87 3.53 27.38
N GLY A 347 -4.41 2.38 26.99
CA GLY A 347 -4.66 2.07 25.57
C GLY A 347 -5.75 2.93 24.94
N TYR A 348 -6.62 3.54 25.75
CA TYR A 348 -7.77 4.35 25.29
C TYR A 348 -7.49 5.86 25.23
N ILE A 349 -6.28 6.28 25.57
CA ILE A 349 -5.84 7.68 25.47
C ILE A 349 -4.78 7.84 24.37
N ASN A 350 -4.68 9.04 23.80
CA ASN A 350 -3.78 9.31 22.66
C ASN A 350 -2.30 9.44 23.04
N ASP A 351 -1.94 9.32 24.31
CA ASP A 351 -0.55 9.27 24.78
C ASP A 351 0.17 7.99 24.34
N TYR A 352 -0.60 6.94 24.03
CA TYR A 352 -0.13 5.67 23.48
C TYR A 352 -0.60 5.49 22.03
N PRO A 353 0.17 4.83 21.18
CA PRO A 353 -0.14 4.73 19.74
C PRO A 353 -1.26 3.74 19.41
N THR A 354 -1.81 2.99 20.38
CA THR A 354 -2.78 1.91 20.18
C THR A 354 -4.02 2.37 19.43
N GLY A 355 -4.55 3.57 19.72
CA GLY A 355 -5.68 4.15 19.02
C GLY A 355 -5.36 4.45 17.54
N ARG A 356 -4.15 4.96 17.24
CA ARG A 356 -3.68 5.16 15.87
C ARG A 356 -3.55 3.83 15.15
N LEU A 357 -2.88 2.83 15.76
CA LEU A 357 -2.70 1.51 15.16
C LEU A 357 -4.03 0.86 14.79
N LEU A 358 -5.04 0.97 15.65
CA LEU A 358 -6.39 0.44 15.38
C LEU A 358 -7.07 1.15 14.20
N ARG A 359 -7.02 2.48 14.17
CA ARG A 359 -7.61 3.28 13.10
C ARG A 359 -6.93 3.00 11.75
N ASP A 360 -5.62 2.85 11.75
CA ASP A 360 -4.82 2.56 10.57
C ASP A 360 -5.07 1.13 10.05
N ALA A 361 -5.16 0.14 10.95
CA ALA A 361 -5.39 -1.25 10.57
C ALA A 361 -6.70 -1.44 9.78
N LYS A 362 -7.75 -0.69 10.12
CA LYS A 362 -9.06 -0.85 9.48
C LYS A 362 -9.06 -0.58 7.99
N LEU A 363 -8.17 0.29 7.49
CA LEU A 363 -8.09 0.55 6.05
C LEU A 363 -7.75 -0.71 5.24
N TYR A 364 -6.89 -1.59 5.76
CA TYR A 364 -6.46 -2.78 5.04
C TYR A 364 -7.56 -3.80 4.78
N GLU A 365 -8.67 -3.75 5.50
CA GLU A 365 -9.87 -4.55 5.21
C GLU A 365 -10.74 -3.95 4.09
N ILE A 366 -10.50 -2.69 3.70
CA ILE A 366 -11.30 -1.93 2.74
C ILE A 366 -10.54 -1.71 1.42
N GLY A 367 -9.29 -1.26 1.49
CA GLY A 367 -8.45 -0.93 0.34
C GLY A 367 -7.96 -2.16 -0.44
N ALA A 368 -7.61 -1.99 -1.71
CA ALA A 368 -7.19 -3.07 -2.64
C ALA A 368 -8.24 -4.21 -2.79
N GLY A 369 -9.52 -3.85 -2.72
CA GLY A 369 -10.67 -4.73 -2.62
C GLY A 369 -11.02 -5.07 -1.17
N THR A 370 -12.31 -4.97 -0.80
CA THR A 370 -12.76 -5.26 0.56
C THR A 370 -12.54 -6.73 0.93
N SER A 371 -12.56 -7.04 2.23
CA SER A 371 -12.47 -8.43 2.71
C SER A 371 -13.50 -9.36 2.05
N GLU A 372 -14.71 -8.85 1.74
CA GLU A 372 -15.77 -9.59 1.06
C GLU A 372 -15.40 -9.85 -0.41
N ILE A 373 -14.86 -8.84 -1.11
CA ILE A 373 -14.41 -8.99 -2.50
C ILE A 373 -13.26 -9.99 -2.60
N ARG A 374 -12.32 -9.97 -1.66
CA ARG A 374 -11.22 -10.95 -1.61
C ARG A 374 -11.74 -12.37 -1.40
N ARG A 375 -12.70 -12.59 -0.47
CA ARG A 375 -13.35 -13.88 -0.26
C ARG A 375 -14.09 -14.39 -1.49
N TRP A 376 -14.88 -13.53 -2.11
CA TRP A 376 -15.58 -13.85 -3.35
C TRP A 376 -14.60 -14.24 -4.47
N LEU A 377 -13.52 -13.49 -4.64
CA LEU A 377 -12.49 -13.74 -5.63
C LEU A 377 -11.81 -15.09 -5.38
N ILE A 378 -11.37 -15.38 -4.15
CA ILE A 378 -10.73 -16.64 -3.77
C ILE A 378 -11.66 -17.82 -4.05
N GLY A 379 -12.92 -17.74 -3.60
CA GLY A 379 -13.91 -18.80 -3.80
C GLY A 379 -14.17 -19.08 -5.29
N ARG A 380 -14.26 -18.01 -6.09
CA ARG A 380 -14.45 -18.14 -7.55
C ARG A 380 -13.26 -18.80 -8.24
N GLU A 381 -12.01 -18.41 -7.89
CA GLU A 381 -10.81 -19.01 -8.47
C GLU A 381 -10.70 -20.51 -8.11
N ILE A 382 -10.96 -20.87 -6.85
CA ILE A 382 -10.98 -22.29 -6.43
C ILE A 382 -12.01 -23.09 -7.24
N MET A 383 -13.21 -22.54 -7.43
CA MET A 383 -14.26 -23.23 -8.22
C MET A 383 -13.91 -23.33 -9.72
N ALA A 384 -13.13 -22.40 -10.26
CA ALA A 384 -12.71 -22.41 -11.66
C ALA A 384 -11.55 -23.40 -11.93
N GLU A 385 -10.73 -23.74 -10.92
CA GLU A 385 -9.64 -24.70 -11.07
C GLU A 385 -10.12 -26.14 -11.28
N GLY A 386 -11.37 -26.43 -10.93
CA GLY A 386 -11.96 -27.77 -11.05
C GLY A 386 -11.35 -28.78 -10.06
N VAL A 387 -12.01 -29.91 -9.87
CA VAL A 387 -11.48 -31.08 -9.13
C VAL A 387 -10.93 -32.05 -10.14
#